data_62574669451c92d86aa00e1533e1cc05
#
_entry.id   62574669451c92d86aa00e1533e1cc05
#
_cell.length_a   1.000
_cell.length_b   1.000
_cell.length_c   1.000
_cell.angle_alpha   90.00
_cell.angle_beta   90.00
_cell.angle_gamma   90.00
#
_symmetry.space_group_name_H-M   'P 1'
#
loop_
_entity.id
_entity.type
_entity.pdbx_description
1 polymer ?
#
loop_
_entity_poly.entity_id
_entity_poly.type
_entity_poly.pdbx_seq_one_letter_code
_entity_poly.pdbx_strand_id
1 'polypeptide(L)'
;MPTATTTGSLGATCLAGEWWLTSTRPDAATSPADLTAANASWVAIPRPMPVGQALDLAAPGPADLRIDGHDWWYRCRFRTDGAETIRFDGLATLADVWLAGEKVHSSEQMFVPQRVALRGGGDGAQELHLRFASVDHWLARKRARPAWKTRLVNHQQLRWLRTSLLGRIPSWCPEIPIVGPWRPIWLEPRSPLTVGSTRITSTVDGTNGKVTVELAVTSPAEPSGTARIGAFATPFAVEATGSSWLLNAVVLVPDVELWWPHTHGAQPRYPASASITVDGAPVEISFGRIGFRTLEVDRGDDGHGFGLRINGTPVFARGSCWTPPRLSHGATTEGLTAVLEQTRAAGMNMIRIGGTMAYESEAFYDGCDDLGILVWQDLMFANMDYPVADAGFAALVRQEAEALFERFQGRPSVAVICGGSEVEQQAAMLGLGPDRWTNPWFDEELPALSALHLPGAAYVRASPTGGVLPFHVDRGISHYYGVGAYRRPLTDARLANVRFAAECLAFSHVPEPAGVEALLATGEQAPHHPKWKAGVPRDPGAGWDFEDVREHYVETMFRISAAELRDLRATDPERYLELGRVTTGEEIGRAHV
;
A
#
# COMPACT_ATOMS: atom_id res chain seq x y z
N MET A 1 -11.23 18.95 6.97
CA MET A 1 -11.90 18.67 5.70
C MET A 1 -10.89 17.92 4.83
N PRO A 2 -11.17 16.71 4.33
CA PRO A 2 -10.21 16.02 3.50
C PRO A 2 -10.13 16.74 2.15
N THR A 3 -8.95 17.30 1.86
CA THR A 3 -8.59 17.76 0.52
C THR A 3 -8.44 16.53 -0.36
N ALA A 4 -9.43 16.29 -1.22
CA ALA A 4 -9.36 15.26 -2.24
C ALA A 4 -8.24 15.63 -3.24
N THR A 5 -7.11 14.95 -3.14
CA THR A 5 -6.03 14.97 -4.12
C THR A 5 -6.00 13.64 -4.85
N THR A 6 -6.90 13.47 -5.74
CA THR A 6 -6.82 12.54 -6.87
C THR A 6 -7.30 13.32 -8.07
N THR A 7 -6.85 12.99 -9.26
CA THR A 7 -7.44 13.45 -10.53
C THR A 7 -8.96 13.28 -10.46
N GLY A 8 -9.61 14.16 -9.76
CA GLY A 8 -11.04 14.16 -9.47
C GLY A 8 -11.69 15.32 -10.17
N SER A 9 -12.77 15.08 -10.89
CA SER A 9 -13.62 16.16 -11.37
C SER A 9 -13.98 17.05 -10.18
N LEU A 10 -13.75 18.36 -10.30
CA LEU A 10 -14.24 19.35 -9.36
C LEU A 10 -15.75 19.14 -9.18
N GLY A 11 -16.18 19.03 -7.92
CA GLY A 11 -17.58 18.77 -7.59
C GLY A 11 -17.89 17.31 -7.21
N ALA A 12 -16.93 16.38 -7.23
CA ALA A 12 -17.15 15.06 -6.66
C ALA A 12 -17.37 15.14 -5.14
N THR A 13 -18.45 14.52 -4.65
CA THR A 13 -18.79 14.46 -3.23
C THR A 13 -18.69 13.03 -2.73
N CYS A 14 -18.22 12.84 -1.49
CA CYS A 14 -18.23 11.51 -0.88
C CYS A 14 -19.68 11.01 -0.77
N LEU A 15 -19.92 9.75 -1.14
CA LEU A 15 -21.24 9.14 -1.09
C LEU A 15 -21.74 9.12 0.36
N ALA A 16 -22.58 10.07 0.69
CA ALA A 16 -23.33 10.11 1.95
C ALA A 16 -24.62 9.32 1.80
N GLY A 17 -24.98 8.54 2.83
CA GLY A 17 -26.20 7.74 2.82
C GLY A 17 -26.35 6.91 4.08
N GLU A 18 -27.48 6.22 4.18
CA GLU A 18 -27.71 5.25 5.22
C GLU A 18 -27.13 3.90 4.78
N TRP A 19 -26.21 3.38 5.60
CA TRP A 19 -25.49 2.16 5.28
C TRP A 19 -25.84 1.01 6.21
N TRP A 20 -25.93 -0.18 5.63
CA TRP A 20 -26.14 -1.44 6.34
C TRP A 20 -25.22 -2.52 5.81
N LEU A 21 -24.86 -3.44 6.71
CA LEU A 21 -24.04 -4.62 6.44
C LEU A 21 -24.80 -5.89 6.84
N THR A 22 -24.67 -6.94 6.06
CA THR A 22 -25.09 -8.29 6.41
C THR A 22 -24.18 -9.32 5.78
N SER A 23 -24.28 -10.58 6.24
CA SER A 23 -23.56 -11.71 5.63
C SER A 23 -24.52 -12.85 5.27
N THR A 24 -24.11 -13.63 4.30
CA THR A 24 -24.78 -14.89 3.93
C THR A 24 -23.73 -16.01 3.80
N ARG A 25 -24.19 -17.27 3.79
CA ARG A 25 -23.33 -18.35 3.32
C ARG A 25 -22.95 -18.10 1.87
N PRO A 26 -21.80 -18.62 1.40
CA PRO A 26 -21.41 -18.49 0.01
C PRO A 26 -22.53 -18.91 -0.94
N ASP A 27 -22.84 -18.06 -1.90
CA ASP A 27 -23.89 -18.23 -2.93
C ASP A 27 -25.33 -18.47 -2.42
N ALA A 28 -25.60 -18.27 -1.11
CA ALA A 28 -26.98 -18.36 -0.59
C ALA A 28 -27.87 -17.20 -1.08
N ALA A 29 -27.28 -16.08 -1.47
CA ALA A 29 -27.91 -14.98 -2.20
C ALA A 29 -26.98 -14.55 -3.32
N THR A 30 -27.49 -14.49 -4.54
CA THR A 30 -26.75 -14.08 -5.75
C THR A 30 -27.22 -12.75 -6.32
N SER A 31 -28.36 -12.25 -5.79
CA SER A 31 -28.93 -10.95 -6.09
C SER A 31 -29.53 -10.32 -4.82
N PRO A 32 -29.79 -8.99 -4.79
CA PRO A 32 -30.49 -8.35 -3.67
C PRO A 32 -31.87 -8.94 -3.36
N ALA A 33 -32.57 -9.46 -4.34
CA ALA A 33 -33.88 -10.09 -4.17
C ALA A 33 -33.82 -11.38 -3.33
N ASP A 34 -32.70 -12.09 -3.35
CA ASP A 34 -32.54 -13.37 -2.64
C ASP A 34 -32.29 -13.17 -1.13
N LEU A 35 -31.91 -11.97 -0.71
CA LEU A 35 -31.50 -11.68 0.67
C LEU A 35 -32.62 -11.92 1.70
N THR A 36 -33.87 -11.69 1.32
CA THR A 36 -35.02 -11.99 2.19
C THR A 36 -35.16 -13.49 2.42
N ALA A 37 -35.04 -14.29 1.36
CA ALA A 37 -35.10 -15.75 1.44
C ALA A 37 -33.89 -16.34 2.20
N ALA A 38 -32.75 -15.70 2.14
CA ALA A 38 -31.55 -16.04 2.88
C ALA A 38 -31.59 -15.65 4.37
N ASN A 39 -32.70 -15.09 4.88
CA ASN A 39 -32.88 -14.57 6.24
C ASN A 39 -31.75 -13.60 6.65
N ALA A 40 -31.34 -12.71 5.75
CA ALA A 40 -30.28 -11.76 5.99
C ALA A 40 -30.66 -10.75 7.08
N SER A 41 -29.87 -10.68 8.13
CA SER A 41 -30.04 -9.74 9.24
C SER A 41 -29.11 -8.54 9.05
N TRP A 42 -29.69 -7.36 8.89
CA TRP A 42 -28.96 -6.12 8.59
C TRP A 42 -28.51 -5.40 9.85
N VAL A 43 -27.23 -4.99 9.88
CA VAL A 43 -26.63 -4.15 10.92
C VAL A 43 -26.34 -2.78 10.32
N ALA A 44 -26.79 -1.71 10.97
CA ALA A 44 -26.49 -0.34 10.55
C ALA A 44 -25.01 -0.02 10.80
N ILE A 45 -24.36 0.62 9.83
CA ILE A 45 -22.98 1.09 9.91
C ILE A 45 -22.91 2.57 9.54
N PRO A 46 -21.98 3.35 10.11
CA PRO A 46 -21.99 4.82 9.95
C PRO A 46 -21.55 5.29 8.55
N ARG A 47 -20.80 4.46 7.82
CA ARG A 47 -20.26 4.75 6.47
C ARG A 47 -19.77 3.46 5.80
N PRO A 48 -19.48 3.49 4.48
CA PRO A 48 -18.81 2.36 3.83
C PRO A 48 -17.42 2.17 4.44
N MET A 49 -17.12 0.93 4.83
CA MET A 49 -15.86 0.53 5.43
C MET A 49 -15.70 -0.99 5.30
N PRO A 50 -14.47 -1.53 5.37
CA PRO A 50 -14.28 -2.97 5.37
C PRO A 50 -14.98 -3.69 6.53
N VAL A 51 -15.31 -4.95 6.26
CA VAL A 51 -16.06 -5.82 7.20
C VAL A 51 -15.43 -5.85 8.59
N GLY A 52 -14.11 -6.06 8.68
CA GLY A 52 -13.42 -6.12 9.98
C GLY A 52 -13.67 -4.88 10.83
N GLN A 53 -13.58 -3.69 10.22
CA GLN A 53 -13.84 -2.42 10.91
C GLN A 53 -15.34 -2.25 11.26
N ALA A 54 -16.22 -2.65 10.36
CA ALA A 54 -17.65 -2.55 10.59
C ALA A 54 -18.12 -3.43 11.76
N LEU A 55 -17.55 -4.62 11.90
CA LEU A 55 -17.85 -5.55 12.99
C LEU A 55 -17.32 -5.04 14.34
N ASP A 56 -16.13 -4.44 14.38
CA ASP A 56 -15.59 -3.83 15.60
C ASP A 56 -16.48 -2.70 16.14
N LEU A 57 -17.10 -1.92 15.24
CA LEU A 57 -17.96 -0.79 15.63
C LEU A 57 -19.39 -1.21 15.97
N ALA A 58 -19.92 -2.24 15.33
CA ALA A 58 -21.33 -2.64 15.46
C ALA A 58 -21.61 -3.54 16.68
N ALA A 59 -20.71 -4.45 16.98
CA ALA A 59 -20.56 -5.29 18.17
C ALA A 59 -19.34 -6.20 17.89
N PRO A 60 -18.52 -6.56 18.88
CA PRO A 60 -17.48 -7.53 18.64
C PRO A 60 -18.12 -8.79 18.03
N GLY A 61 -17.76 -9.08 16.78
CA GLY A 61 -18.23 -10.28 16.11
C GLY A 61 -17.72 -11.53 16.86
N PRO A 62 -18.29 -12.71 16.58
CA PRO A 62 -17.75 -13.95 17.13
C PRO A 62 -16.26 -14.06 16.84
N ALA A 63 -15.45 -14.39 17.83
CA ALA A 63 -14.00 -14.48 17.73
C ALA A 63 -13.51 -15.48 16.68
N ASP A 64 -14.39 -16.36 16.19
CA ASP A 64 -14.16 -17.40 15.20
C ASP A 64 -14.76 -17.09 13.81
N LEU A 65 -15.29 -15.87 13.60
CA LEU A 65 -15.88 -15.49 12.33
C LEU A 65 -14.81 -15.33 11.24
N ARG A 66 -14.80 -16.26 10.28
CA ARG A 66 -13.94 -16.18 9.10
C ARG A 66 -14.51 -15.21 8.08
N ILE A 67 -13.94 -14.03 7.97
CA ILE A 67 -14.42 -12.98 7.05
C ILE A 67 -14.38 -13.47 5.60
N ASP A 68 -13.32 -14.13 5.16
CA ASP A 68 -13.18 -14.70 3.80
C ASP A 68 -14.15 -15.88 3.53
N GLY A 69 -14.78 -16.45 4.57
CA GLY A 69 -15.68 -17.59 4.48
C GLY A 69 -17.15 -17.26 4.14
N HIS A 70 -17.50 -16.00 4.07
CA HIS A 70 -18.87 -15.52 3.86
C HIS A 70 -18.97 -14.61 2.65
N ASP A 71 -20.18 -14.54 2.06
CA ASP A 71 -20.55 -13.43 1.18
C ASP A 71 -21.02 -12.26 2.05
N TRP A 72 -20.46 -11.08 1.81
CA TRP A 72 -20.79 -9.85 2.52
C TRP A 72 -21.60 -8.93 1.64
N TRP A 73 -22.68 -8.40 2.19
CA TRP A 73 -23.59 -7.51 1.49
C TRP A 73 -23.65 -6.17 2.18
N TYR A 74 -23.47 -5.12 1.41
CA TYR A 74 -23.72 -3.74 1.82
C TYR A 74 -24.95 -3.24 1.10
N ARG A 75 -25.76 -2.45 1.81
CA ARG A 75 -26.86 -1.69 1.24
C ARG A 75 -26.68 -0.24 1.61
N CYS A 76 -26.90 0.67 0.63
CA CYS A 76 -26.90 2.11 0.86
C CYS A 76 -28.13 2.72 0.23
N ARG A 77 -28.83 3.57 0.98
CA ARG A 77 -29.83 4.48 0.44
C ARG A 77 -29.25 5.88 0.42
N PHE A 78 -29.25 6.51 -0.75
CA PHE A 78 -28.62 7.80 -0.99
C PHE A 78 -29.40 8.62 -1.99
N ARG A 79 -29.10 9.92 -2.10
CA ARG A 79 -29.59 10.82 -3.14
C ARG A 79 -28.49 11.07 -4.16
N THR A 80 -28.87 11.18 -5.42
CA THR A 80 -27.89 11.43 -6.50
C THR A 80 -27.46 12.90 -6.55
N ASP A 81 -28.34 13.84 -6.13
CA ASP A 81 -28.09 15.28 -6.09
C ASP A 81 -27.45 15.81 -7.39
N GLY A 82 -27.94 15.30 -8.56
CA GLY A 82 -27.45 15.65 -9.87
C GLY A 82 -26.17 14.92 -10.34
N ALA A 83 -25.63 13.98 -9.54
CA ALA A 83 -24.52 13.14 -9.97
C ALA A 83 -24.93 12.18 -11.09
N GLU A 84 -23.99 11.91 -12.01
CA GLU A 84 -24.20 10.97 -13.12
C GLU A 84 -23.35 9.71 -13.03
N THR A 85 -22.36 9.68 -12.12
CA THR A 85 -21.44 8.55 -11.96
C THR A 85 -21.17 8.28 -10.49
N ILE A 86 -21.13 7.00 -10.10
CA ILE A 86 -20.50 6.55 -8.86
C ILE A 86 -19.10 6.08 -9.17
N ARG A 87 -18.09 6.60 -8.44
CA ARG A 87 -16.72 6.11 -8.46
C ARG A 87 -16.41 5.39 -7.16
N PHE A 88 -15.92 4.17 -7.29
CA PHE A 88 -15.40 3.36 -6.20
C PHE A 88 -13.87 3.38 -6.28
N ASP A 89 -13.19 3.96 -5.32
CA ASP A 89 -11.73 4.03 -5.31
C ASP A 89 -11.08 2.69 -4.89
N GLY A 90 -11.86 1.77 -4.33
CA GLY A 90 -11.38 0.42 -4.01
C GLY A 90 -12.47 -0.50 -3.46
N LEU A 91 -12.64 -1.64 -4.12
CA LEU A 91 -13.56 -2.73 -3.72
C LEU A 91 -12.75 -4.02 -3.49
N ALA A 92 -12.65 -4.48 -2.24
CA ALA A 92 -11.84 -5.65 -1.88
C ALA A 92 -12.70 -6.89 -1.68
N THR A 93 -12.70 -7.86 -2.59
CA THR A 93 -12.00 -7.95 -3.88
C THR A 93 -12.95 -8.40 -4.96
N LEU A 94 -13.74 -9.48 -4.69
CA LEU A 94 -14.70 -10.10 -5.62
C LEU A 94 -16.04 -9.38 -5.48
N ALA A 95 -16.16 -8.24 -6.11
CA ALA A 95 -17.27 -7.33 -5.92
C ALA A 95 -18.28 -7.38 -7.06
N ASP A 96 -19.55 -7.43 -6.72
CA ASP A 96 -20.67 -7.16 -7.61
C ASP A 96 -21.42 -5.91 -7.15
N VAL A 97 -21.85 -5.09 -8.09
CA VAL A 97 -22.55 -3.81 -7.83
C VAL A 97 -23.93 -3.84 -8.45
N TRP A 98 -24.97 -3.53 -7.66
CA TRP A 98 -26.35 -3.36 -8.12
C TRP A 98 -26.85 -1.95 -7.83
N LEU A 99 -27.55 -1.37 -8.79
CA LEU A 99 -28.32 -0.14 -8.66
C LEU A 99 -29.77 -0.43 -8.92
N ALA A 100 -30.65 -0.04 -7.99
CA ALA A 100 -32.08 -0.28 -8.06
C ALA A 100 -32.47 -1.75 -8.40
N GLY A 101 -31.71 -2.70 -7.88
CA GLY A 101 -31.90 -4.14 -8.08
C GLY A 101 -31.31 -4.71 -9.37
N GLU A 102 -30.75 -3.89 -10.28
CA GLU A 102 -30.09 -4.32 -11.49
C GLU A 102 -28.58 -4.42 -11.29
N LYS A 103 -27.95 -5.52 -11.72
CA LYS A 103 -26.49 -5.67 -11.68
C LYS A 103 -25.85 -4.83 -12.77
N VAL A 104 -25.01 -3.86 -12.35
CA VAL A 104 -24.39 -2.87 -13.25
C VAL A 104 -22.90 -3.04 -13.41
N HIS A 105 -22.21 -3.72 -12.47
CA HIS A 105 -20.76 -3.90 -12.53
C HIS A 105 -20.30 -5.14 -11.75
N SER A 106 -19.13 -5.67 -12.11
CA SER A 106 -18.39 -6.69 -11.36
C SER A 106 -16.90 -6.38 -11.42
N SER A 107 -16.18 -6.68 -10.33
CA SER A 107 -14.73 -6.51 -10.22
C SER A 107 -14.10 -7.70 -9.51
N GLU A 108 -12.89 -8.11 -9.94
CA GLU A 108 -12.06 -9.13 -9.30
C GLU A 108 -10.71 -8.58 -8.82
N GLN A 109 -10.61 -7.25 -8.65
CA GLN A 109 -9.41 -6.59 -8.14
C GLN A 109 -9.75 -5.43 -7.22
N MET A 110 -8.89 -5.22 -6.18
CA MET A 110 -9.15 -4.21 -5.17
C MET A 110 -8.42 -2.88 -5.39
N PHE A 111 -7.46 -2.81 -6.31
CA PHE A 111 -6.49 -1.71 -6.37
C PHE A 111 -6.79 -0.65 -7.43
N VAL A 112 -7.69 -0.94 -8.35
CA VAL A 112 -8.06 -0.04 -9.45
C VAL A 112 -9.42 0.61 -9.19
N PRO A 113 -9.55 1.93 -9.32
CA PRO A 113 -10.83 2.60 -9.22
C PRO A 113 -11.83 2.14 -10.30
N GLN A 114 -13.09 2.02 -9.93
CA GLN A 114 -14.18 1.61 -10.81
C GLN A 114 -15.20 2.73 -10.93
N ARG A 115 -15.76 2.96 -12.12
CA ARG A 115 -16.81 3.95 -12.36
C ARG A 115 -18.05 3.28 -12.94
N VAL A 116 -19.21 3.66 -12.42
CA VAL A 116 -20.53 3.15 -12.83
C VAL A 116 -21.45 4.32 -13.10
N ALA A 117 -22.02 4.37 -14.30
CA ALA A 117 -22.99 5.40 -14.64
C ALA A 117 -24.30 5.23 -13.84
N LEU A 118 -24.81 6.33 -13.31
CA LEU A 118 -26.13 6.40 -12.69
C LEU A 118 -27.20 6.53 -13.77
N ARG A 119 -28.18 5.63 -13.75
CA ARG A 119 -29.33 5.69 -14.67
C ARG A 119 -30.41 6.59 -14.09
N GLY A 120 -30.96 7.50 -14.89
CA GLY A 120 -32.07 8.37 -14.53
C GLY A 120 -31.66 9.62 -13.75
N GLY A 121 -30.90 10.52 -14.41
CA GLY A 121 -30.45 11.80 -13.87
C GLY A 121 -31.59 12.67 -13.30
N GLY A 122 -31.84 12.53 -12.01
CA GLY A 122 -32.78 13.31 -11.23
C GLY A 122 -32.42 13.22 -9.75
N ASP A 123 -32.92 14.15 -8.92
CA ASP A 123 -32.67 14.22 -7.46
C ASP A 123 -33.32 13.08 -6.65
N GLY A 124 -33.58 11.92 -7.29
CA GLY A 124 -34.26 10.78 -6.71
C GLY A 124 -33.43 9.99 -5.71
N ALA A 125 -34.11 9.38 -4.73
CA ALA A 125 -33.50 8.39 -3.86
C ALA A 125 -33.12 7.14 -4.67
N GLN A 126 -31.90 6.66 -4.49
CA GLN A 126 -31.36 5.47 -5.11
C GLN A 126 -31.00 4.42 -4.04
N GLU A 127 -31.01 3.15 -4.44
CA GLU A 127 -30.55 2.05 -3.59
C GLU A 127 -29.41 1.32 -4.28
N LEU A 128 -28.27 1.30 -3.59
CA LEU A 128 -27.04 0.61 -3.98
C LEU A 128 -26.90 -0.66 -3.14
N HIS A 129 -26.62 -1.79 -3.79
CA HIS A 129 -26.13 -2.98 -3.10
C HIS A 129 -24.74 -3.34 -3.64
N LEU A 130 -23.85 -3.73 -2.71
CA LEU A 130 -22.55 -4.29 -3.02
C LEU A 130 -22.49 -5.68 -2.42
N ARG A 131 -22.15 -6.69 -3.21
CA ARG A 131 -21.81 -8.03 -2.75
C ARG A 131 -20.31 -8.22 -2.84
N PHE A 132 -19.72 -8.73 -1.79
CA PHE A 132 -18.34 -9.23 -1.79
C PHE A 132 -18.40 -10.73 -1.59
N ALA A 133 -18.15 -11.49 -2.66
CA ALA A 133 -18.23 -12.93 -2.64
C ALA A 133 -17.11 -13.53 -1.78
N SER A 134 -17.40 -14.69 -1.15
CA SER A 134 -16.45 -15.42 -0.31
C SER A 134 -15.17 -15.74 -1.06
N VAL A 135 -14.05 -15.26 -0.54
CA VAL A 135 -12.71 -15.54 -1.06
C VAL A 135 -12.39 -17.03 -0.88
N ASP A 136 -12.72 -17.63 0.25
CA ASP A 136 -12.51 -19.06 0.52
C ASP A 136 -13.23 -19.93 -0.53
N HIS A 137 -14.50 -19.60 -0.84
CA HIS A 137 -15.26 -20.32 -1.86
C HIS A 137 -14.65 -20.16 -3.27
N TRP A 138 -14.19 -18.96 -3.59
CA TRP A 138 -13.52 -18.69 -4.87
C TRP A 138 -12.18 -19.44 -4.99
N LEU A 139 -11.40 -19.50 -3.91
CA LEU A 139 -10.11 -20.19 -3.85
C LEU A 139 -10.26 -21.73 -3.95
N ALA A 140 -11.41 -22.28 -3.61
CA ALA A 140 -11.68 -23.72 -3.76
C ALA A 140 -11.78 -24.18 -5.22
N ARG A 141 -11.95 -23.26 -6.17
CA ARG A 141 -12.04 -23.57 -7.61
C ARG A 141 -10.68 -24.07 -8.14
N LYS A 142 -10.72 -25.12 -8.97
CA LYS A 142 -9.50 -25.64 -9.60
C LYS A 142 -8.93 -24.65 -10.60
N ARG A 143 -7.64 -24.36 -10.49
CA ARG A 143 -6.86 -23.54 -11.42
C ARG A 143 -5.52 -24.20 -11.73
N ALA A 144 -4.79 -23.66 -12.71
CA ALA A 144 -3.43 -24.11 -13.01
C ALA A 144 -2.54 -24.05 -11.75
N ARG A 145 -1.77 -25.10 -11.52
CA ARG A 145 -0.86 -25.19 -10.38
C ARG A 145 0.32 -24.24 -10.57
N PRO A 146 0.84 -23.65 -9.49
CA PRO A 146 2.09 -22.90 -9.56
C PRO A 146 3.27 -23.85 -9.90
N ALA A 147 4.32 -23.31 -10.51
CA ALA A 147 5.55 -24.04 -10.76
C ALA A 147 6.31 -24.33 -9.45
N TRP A 148 6.16 -23.46 -8.47
CA TRP A 148 6.69 -23.62 -7.12
C TRP A 148 5.71 -23.04 -6.08
N LYS A 149 5.89 -23.37 -4.81
CA LYS A 149 5.05 -22.88 -3.71
C LYS A 149 5.83 -22.79 -2.42
N THR A 150 5.54 -21.78 -1.62
CA THR A 150 6.10 -21.56 -0.28
C THR A 150 5.16 -22.04 0.82
N ARG A 151 5.70 -22.20 2.03
CA ARG A 151 4.90 -22.39 3.25
C ARG A 151 4.40 -21.10 3.87
N LEU A 152 4.90 -19.94 3.43
CA LEU A 152 4.53 -18.64 3.97
C LEU A 152 3.10 -18.21 3.59
N VAL A 153 2.51 -18.81 2.56
CA VAL A 153 1.14 -18.53 2.13
C VAL A 153 0.28 -19.78 2.26
N ASN A 154 -0.77 -19.71 3.07
CA ASN A 154 -1.65 -20.84 3.34
C ASN A 154 -2.37 -21.36 2.11
N HIS A 155 -2.83 -20.47 1.23
CA HIS A 155 -3.59 -20.83 0.06
C HIS A 155 -2.96 -20.31 -1.25
N GLN A 156 -2.31 -21.23 -1.99
CA GLN A 156 -1.54 -20.86 -3.20
C GLN A 156 -2.39 -20.30 -4.35
N GLN A 157 -3.72 -20.47 -4.35
CA GLN A 157 -4.60 -19.87 -5.35
C GLN A 157 -4.79 -18.36 -5.17
N LEU A 158 -4.38 -17.78 -4.03
CA LEU A 158 -4.31 -16.31 -3.84
C LEU A 158 -3.48 -15.63 -4.91
N ARG A 159 -2.52 -16.32 -5.51
CA ARG A 159 -1.71 -15.83 -6.63
C ARG A 159 -2.52 -15.37 -7.86
N TRP A 160 -3.77 -15.85 -8.00
CA TRP A 160 -4.68 -15.50 -9.09
C TRP A 160 -5.55 -14.27 -8.79
N LEU A 161 -5.56 -13.82 -7.55
CA LEU A 161 -6.44 -12.75 -7.09
C LEU A 161 -5.64 -11.46 -6.84
N ARG A 162 -6.07 -10.36 -7.42
CA ARG A 162 -5.43 -9.06 -7.15
C ARG A 162 -6.00 -8.47 -5.87
N THR A 163 -5.48 -8.93 -4.75
CA THR A 163 -5.90 -8.56 -3.39
C THR A 163 -4.70 -8.42 -2.47
N SER A 164 -4.86 -7.67 -1.39
CA SER A 164 -3.88 -7.62 -0.31
C SER A 164 -3.74 -8.99 0.37
N LEU A 165 -2.51 -9.34 0.72
CA LEU A 165 -2.21 -10.49 1.56
C LEU A 165 -2.29 -10.17 3.06
N LEU A 166 -2.52 -8.91 3.41
CA LEU A 166 -2.72 -8.47 4.78
C LEU A 166 -3.87 -9.25 5.42
N GLY A 167 -3.61 -9.91 6.55
CA GLY A 167 -4.56 -10.78 7.22
C GLY A 167 -4.72 -12.19 6.61
N ARG A 168 -4.03 -12.49 5.48
CA ARG A 168 -4.06 -13.80 4.79
C ARG A 168 -2.72 -14.54 4.80
N ILE A 169 -1.66 -13.87 5.23
CA ILE A 169 -0.36 -14.47 5.53
C ILE A 169 -0.28 -14.65 7.04
N PRO A 170 0.00 -15.89 7.54
CA PRO A 170 0.13 -16.13 8.97
C PRO A 170 1.37 -15.44 9.55
N SER A 171 1.34 -15.16 10.83
CA SER A 171 2.45 -14.79 11.72
C SER A 171 2.86 -13.31 11.80
N TRP A 172 2.63 -12.48 10.77
CA TRP A 172 3.14 -11.10 10.76
C TRP A 172 2.10 -10.04 11.10
N CYS A 173 0.83 -10.37 10.98
CA CYS A 173 -0.30 -9.50 11.32
C CYS A 173 -1.50 -10.35 11.77
N PRO A 174 -2.44 -9.76 12.54
CA PRO A 174 -3.70 -10.42 12.85
C PRO A 174 -4.40 -10.92 11.59
N GLU A 175 -5.08 -12.06 11.69
CA GLU A 175 -5.79 -12.71 10.58
C GLU A 175 -7.13 -12.00 10.28
N ILE A 176 -7.07 -10.70 10.00
CA ILE A 176 -8.24 -9.86 9.66
C ILE A 176 -8.04 -9.37 8.22
N PRO A 177 -8.56 -10.09 7.21
CA PRO A 177 -8.42 -9.69 5.82
C PRO A 177 -9.27 -8.47 5.47
N ILE A 178 -8.80 -7.69 4.50
CA ILE A 178 -9.57 -6.59 3.93
C ILE A 178 -10.64 -7.17 3.00
N VAL A 179 -11.92 -6.99 3.36
CA VAL A 179 -13.09 -7.34 2.54
C VAL A 179 -14.10 -6.20 2.61
N GLY A 180 -14.61 -5.77 1.47
CA GLY A 180 -15.57 -4.68 1.42
C GLY A 180 -15.06 -3.42 0.70
N PRO A 181 -15.80 -2.31 0.75
CA PRO A 181 -15.32 -1.01 0.27
C PRO A 181 -14.23 -0.52 1.22
N TRP A 182 -12.98 -0.53 0.76
CA TRP A 182 -11.83 -0.19 1.59
C TRP A 182 -11.25 1.20 1.32
N ARG A 183 -11.80 1.86 0.30
CA ARG A 183 -11.49 3.24 -0.07
C ARG A 183 -12.79 4.02 -0.28
N PRO A 184 -12.72 5.36 -0.36
CA PRO A 184 -13.91 6.19 -0.54
C PRO A 184 -14.74 5.83 -1.77
N ILE A 185 -16.04 6.11 -1.65
CA ILE A 185 -17.00 6.03 -2.76
C ILE A 185 -17.47 7.46 -3.03
N TRP A 186 -17.46 7.88 -4.29
CA TRP A 186 -17.74 9.24 -4.71
C TRP A 186 -18.97 9.31 -5.64
N LEU A 187 -19.70 10.39 -5.54
CA LEU A 187 -20.66 10.83 -6.54
C LEU A 187 -19.97 11.89 -7.42
N GLU A 188 -19.90 11.64 -8.70
CA GLU A 188 -19.30 12.55 -9.69
C GLU A 188 -20.43 13.23 -10.49
N PRO A 189 -20.45 14.58 -10.59
CA PRO A 189 -21.42 15.30 -11.40
C PRO A 189 -21.14 15.11 -12.88
N ARG A 190 -22.09 15.52 -13.71
CA ARG A 190 -21.85 15.59 -15.15
C ARG A 190 -20.68 16.51 -15.47
N SER A 191 -19.81 16.04 -16.36
CA SER A 191 -18.69 16.83 -16.87
C SER A 191 -18.76 16.88 -18.39
N PRO A 192 -18.49 18.02 -19.01
CA PRO A 192 -18.36 18.12 -20.47
C PRO A 192 -17.08 17.43 -20.99
N LEU A 193 -16.21 17.03 -20.06
CA LEU A 193 -14.93 16.43 -20.36
C LEU A 193 -14.74 15.16 -19.50
N THR A 194 -14.27 14.08 -20.12
CA THR A 194 -13.81 12.88 -19.41
C THR A 194 -12.31 12.73 -19.57
N VAL A 195 -11.57 12.64 -18.46
CA VAL A 195 -10.13 12.35 -18.47
C VAL A 195 -9.95 10.84 -18.54
N GLY A 196 -9.28 10.36 -19.59
CA GLY A 196 -8.97 8.94 -19.81
C GLY A 196 -7.65 8.56 -19.11
N SER A 197 -6.59 9.34 -19.32
CA SER A 197 -5.29 9.16 -18.67
C SER A 197 -4.60 10.49 -18.40
N THR A 198 -3.74 10.48 -17.39
CA THR A 198 -2.93 11.64 -16.99
C THR A 198 -1.47 11.21 -16.89
N ARG A 199 -0.57 12.02 -17.47
CA ARG A 199 0.87 11.85 -17.27
C ARG A 199 1.52 13.18 -16.89
N ILE A 200 2.10 13.23 -15.70
CA ILE A 200 2.79 14.39 -15.16
C ILE A 200 4.20 13.96 -14.78
N THR A 201 5.18 14.57 -15.39
CA THR A 201 6.59 14.31 -15.05
C THR A 201 7.27 15.62 -14.65
N SER A 202 8.00 15.59 -13.53
CA SER A 202 8.81 16.71 -13.06
C SER A 202 10.29 16.36 -13.18
N THR A 203 11.08 17.26 -13.76
CA THR A 203 12.52 17.12 -13.91
C THR A 203 13.21 18.42 -13.52
N VAL A 204 14.51 18.35 -13.24
CA VAL A 204 15.36 19.50 -12.90
C VAL A 204 16.46 19.60 -13.94
N ASP A 205 16.67 20.78 -14.48
CA ASP A 205 17.76 21.11 -15.40
C ASP A 205 18.47 22.39 -14.91
N GLY A 206 19.66 22.23 -14.36
CA GLY A 206 20.35 23.30 -13.64
C GLY A 206 19.55 23.78 -12.45
N THR A 207 19.17 25.07 -12.43
CA THR A 207 18.31 25.68 -11.40
C THR A 207 16.82 25.67 -11.77
N ASN A 208 16.47 25.19 -12.97
CA ASN A 208 15.10 25.25 -13.46
C ASN A 208 14.36 23.91 -13.29
N GLY A 209 13.12 24.01 -12.87
CA GLY A 209 12.16 22.90 -12.91
C GLY A 209 11.43 22.88 -14.26
N LYS A 210 11.17 21.68 -14.76
CA LYS A 210 10.36 21.44 -15.96
C LYS A 210 9.28 20.42 -15.61
N VAL A 211 8.01 20.77 -15.86
CA VAL A 211 6.87 19.86 -15.71
C VAL A 211 6.23 19.65 -17.06
N THR A 212 6.16 18.40 -17.49
CA THR A 212 5.38 18.00 -18.66
C THR A 212 4.04 17.45 -18.18
N VAL A 213 2.95 17.98 -18.71
CA VAL A 213 1.57 17.56 -18.44
C VAL A 213 0.95 17.06 -19.73
N GLU A 214 0.57 15.79 -19.75
CA GLU A 214 -0.13 15.15 -20.87
C GLU A 214 -1.47 14.61 -20.37
N LEU A 215 -2.56 14.96 -21.07
CA LEU A 215 -3.91 14.52 -20.75
C LEU A 215 -4.54 13.92 -22.00
N ALA A 216 -4.98 12.67 -21.92
CA ALA A 216 -5.88 12.10 -22.91
C ALA A 216 -7.32 12.32 -22.46
N VAL A 217 -8.09 13.06 -23.23
CA VAL A 217 -9.45 13.45 -22.85
C VAL A 217 -10.46 13.13 -23.95
N THR A 218 -11.71 12.89 -23.55
CA THR A 218 -12.86 12.78 -24.46
C THR A 218 -13.81 13.92 -24.18
N SER A 219 -14.17 14.68 -25.22
CA SER A 219 -15.12 15.78 -25.16
C SER A 219 -15.89 15.90 -26.49
N PRO A 220 -17.11 16.49 -26.49
CA PRO A 220 -17.91 16.66 -27.70
C PRO A 220 -17.32 17.67 -28.69
N ALA A 221 -16.50 18.62 -28.21
CA ALA A 221 -15.83 19.62 -29.00
C ALA A 221 -14.35 19.69 -28.66
N GLU A 222 -13.56 20.38 -29.51
CA GLU A 222 -12.13 20.62 -29.27
C GLU A 222 -11.94 21.37 -27.96
N PRO A 223 -11.20 20.81 -26.99
CA PRO A 223 -10.88 21.49 -25.75
C PRO A 223 -9.79 22.53 -25.95
N SER A 224 -9.78 23.56 -25.12
CA SER A 224 -8.66 24.49 -24.97
C SER A 224 -8.34 24.65 -23.50
N GLY A 225 -7.13 25.04 -23.15
CA GLY A 225 -6.81 25.20 -21.74
C GLY A 225 -5.36 25.51 -21.43
N THR A 226 -5.04 25.51 -20.14
CA THR A 226 -3.75 25.92 -19.61
C THR A 226 -3.34 25.00 -18.46
N ALA A 227 -2.13 24.48 -18.48
CA ALA A 227 -1.48 23.84 -17.34
C ALA A 227 -0.82 24.89 -16.46
N ARG A 228 -0.91 24.72 -15.14
CA ARG A 228 -0.37 25.65 -14.14
C ARG A 228 0.43 24.92 -13.08
N ILE A 229 1.63 25.41 -12.78
CA ILE A 229 2.50 24.94 -11.69
C ILE A 229 2.90 26.13 -10.83
N GLY A 230 2.36 26.26 -9.64
CA GLY A 230 2.52 27.43 -8.79
C GLY A 230 2.03 28.69 -9.52
N ALA A 231 2.92 29.68 -9.71
CA ALA A 231 2.64 30.91 -10.42
C ALA A 231 2.81 30.81 -11.96
N PHE A 232 3.38 29.71 -12.46
CA PHE A 232 3.73 29.55 -13.87
C PHE A 232 2.64 28.79 -14.62
N ALA A 233 2.38 29.18 -15.86
CA ALA A 233 1.32 28.60 -16.68
C ALA A 233 1.72 28.54 -18.16
N THR A 234 1.25 27.48 -18.84
CA THR A 234 1.48 27.26 -20.27
C THR A 234 0.20 26.75 -20.93
N PRO A 235 -0.25 27.32 -22.06
CA PRO A 235 -1.36 26.76 -22.82
C PRO A 235 -1.06 25.35 -23.31
N PHE A 236 -2.11 24.51 -23.38
CA PHE A 236 -1.99 23.20 -23.99
C PHE A 236 -1.89 23.30 -25.51
N ALA A 237 -0.97 22.53 -26.10
CA ALA A 237 -1.07 22.09 -27.48
C ALA A 237 -2.10 20.96 -27.52
N VAL A 238 -3.07 21.06 -28.44
CA VAL A 238 -4.19 20.12 -28.57
C VAL A 238 -4.07 19.37 -29.89
N GLU A 239 -4.19 18.04 -29.83
CA GLU A 239 -4.13 17.15 -30.98
C GLU A 239 -5.33 16.21 -30.97
N ALA A 240 -6.01 16.08 -32.10
CA ALA A 240 -7.12 15.12 -32.25
C ALA A 240 -6.57 13.70 -32.42
N THR A 241 -7.08 12.76 -31.61
CA THR A 241 -6.74 11.34 -31.69
C THR A 241 -8.01 10.49 -31.84
N GLY A 242 -8.50 10.39 -33.08
CA GLY A 242 -9.78 9.71 -33.37
C GLY A 242 -10.98 10.42 -32.73
N SER A 243 -11.61 9.81 -31.72
CA SER A 243 -12.74 10.39 -30.97
C SER A 243 -12.32 11.11 -29.68
N SER A 244 -11.03 11.28 -29.45
CA SER A 244 -10.45 11.83 -28.24
C SER A 244 -9.44 12.93 -28.59
N TRP A 245 -8.94 13.61 -27.58
CA TRP A 245 -7.97 14.69 -27.69
C TRP A 245 -6.77 14.41 -26.79
N LEU A 246 -5.57 14.72 -27.29
CA LEU A 246 -4.34 14.74 -26.51
C LEU A 246 -3.94 16.18 -26.23
N LEU A 247 -3.86 16.55 -24.97
CA LEU A 247 -3.43 17.87 -24.51
C LEU A 247 -2.02 17.77 -23.93
N ASN A 248 -1.09 18.55 -24.47
CA ASN A 248 0.31 18.57 -24.06
C ASN A 248 0.73 19.96 -23.63
N ALA A 249 1.35 20.12 -22.46
CA ALA A 249 1.95 21.35 -22.00
C ALA A 249 3.28 21.09 -21.30
N VAL A 250 4.25 21.99 -21.50
CA VAL A 250 5.51 22.02 -20.77
C VAL A 250 5.58 23.33 -20.00
N VAL A 251 5.50 23.23 -18.66
CA VAL A 251 5.61 24.39 -17.77
C VAL A 251 7.02 24.47 -17.22
N LEU A 252 7.70 25.60 -17.42
CA LEU A 252 9.02 25.90 -16.86
C LEU A 252 8.84 26.68 -15.56
N VAL A 253 9.58 26.27 -14.54
CA VAL A 253 9.62 26.89 -13.20
C VAL A 253 11.05 27.36 -12.96
N PRO A 254 11.38 28.63 -13.21
CA PRO A 254 12.72 29.19 -12.98
C PRO A 254 13.09 29.14 -11.48
N ASP A 255 14.38 28.96 -11.21
CA ASP A 255 14.96 28.98 -9.86
C ASP A 255 14.17 28.14 -8.83
N VAL A 256 13.87 26.90 -9.24
CA VAL A 256 13.04 25.98 -8.44
C VAL A 256 13.74 25.57 -7.15
N GLU A 257 13.01 25.63 -6.03
CA GLU A 257 13.48 25.08 -4.77
C GLU A 257 13.34 23.56 -4.77
N LEU A 258 14.45 22.85 -4.44
CA LEU A 258 14.49 21.40 -4.47
C LEU A 258 13.90 20.80 -3.19
N TRP A 259 13.12 19.75 -3.35
CA TRP A 259 12.62 18.92 -2.26
C TRP A 259 13.72 18.00 -1.74
N TRP A 260 13.80 17.84 -0.42
CA TRP A 260 14.75 16.99 0.27
C TRP A 260 14.09 16.07 1.28
N PRO A 261 14.65 14.88 1.59
CA PRO A 261 14.30 14.19 2.81
C PRO A 261 14.66 15.07 4.02
N HIS A 262 13.87 14.98 5.09
CA HIS A 262 13.95 15.88 6.25
C HIS A 262 15.35 15.95 6.90
N THR A 263 16.17 14.93 6.72
CA THR A 263 17.55 14.85 7.20
C THR A 263 18.51 15.72 6.40
N HIS A 264 18.12 16.27 5.24
CA HIS A 264 19.00 16.99 4.32
C HIS A 264 18.49 18.37 3.92
N GLY A 265 17.22 18.69 4.10
CA GLY A 265 16.70 20.01 3.73
C GLY A 265 15.20 20.17 3.86
N ALA A 266 14.67 21.17 3.16
CA ALA A 266 13.26 21.53 3.17
C ALA A 266 12.43 20.70 2.17
N GLN A 267 11.09 20.79 2.26
CA GLN A 267 10.13 20.04 1.45
C GLN A 267 9.24 20.98 0.61
N PRO A 268 9.80 21.84 -0.26
CA PRO A 268 8.98 22.72 -1.09
C PRO A 268 8.16 21.90 -2.08
N ARG A 269 6.87 22.27 -2.22
CA ARG A 269 5.94 21.69 -3.19
C ARG A 269 5.10 22.77 -3.85
N TYR A 270 4.81 22.62 -5.13
CA TYR A 270 4.12 23.58 -5.97
C TYR A 270 2.72 23.06 -6.33
N PRO A 271 1.64 23.84 -6.13
CA PRO A 271 0.32 23.46 -6.61
C PRO A 271 0.35 23.21 -8.13
N ALA A 272 -0.30 22.14 -8.57
CA ALA A 272 -0.37 21.75 -9.96
C ALA A 272 -1.82 21.55 -10.38
N SER A 273 -2.23 22.15 -11.52
CA SER A 273 -3.60 22.08 -12.03
C SER A 273 -3.67 22.29 -13.54
N ALA A 274 -4.81 21.93 -14.12
CA ALA A 274 -5.20 22.31 -15.47
C ALA A 274 -6.57 22.99 -15.45
N SER A 275 -6.71 24.09 -16.20
CA SER A 275 -7.99 24.73 -16.50
C SER A 275 -8.29 24.43 -17.96
N ILE A 276 -9.37 23.71 -18.25
CA ILE A 276 -9.76 23.28 -19.60
C ILE A 276 -11.17 23.80 -19.89
N THR A 277 -11.38 24.31 -21.10
CA THR A 277 -12.68 24.82 -21.56
C THR A 277 -13.16 23.97 -22.73
N VAL A 278 -14.41 23.51 -22.67
CA VAL A 278 -15.12 22.81 -23.74
C VAL A 278 -16.44 23.54 -23.99
N ASP A 279 -16.67 24.03 -25.20
CA ASP A 279 -17.87 24.82 -25.55
C ASP A 279 -18.19 25.96 -24.58
N GLY A 280 -17.14 26.66 -24.09
CA GLY A 280 -17.26 27.75 -23.13
C GLY A 280 -17.49 27.29 -21.67
N ALA A 281 -17.62 26.01 -21.39
CA ALA A 281 -17.75 25.46 -20.04
C ALA A 281 -16.36 25.14 -19.45
N PRO A 282 -15.95 25.79 -18.33
CA PRO A 282 -14.66 25.53 -17.71
C PRO A 282 -14.68 24.24 -16.87
N VAL A 283 -13.60 23.48 -16.94
CA VAL A 283 -13.32 22.30 -16.10
C VAL A 283 -11.95 22.49 -15.48
N GLU A 284 -11.91 22.52 -14.16
CA GLU A 284 -10.65 22.57 -13.41
C GLU A 284 -10.24 21.14 -13.00
N ILE A 285 -8.98 20.78 -13.17
CA ILE A 285 -8.41 19.51 -12.76
C ILE A 285 -7.26 19.81 -11.82
N SER A 286 -7.33 19.29 -10.59
CA SER A 286 -6.23 19.39 -9.64
C SER A 286 -5.33 18.15 -9.74
N PHE A 287 -4.03 18.37 -9.81
CA PHE A 287 -3.00 17.34 -9.73
C PHE A 287 -2.31 17.32 -8.35
N GLY A 288 -2.88 18.06 -7.38
CA GLY A 288 -2.30 18.19 -6.05
C GLY A 288 -1.09 19.12 -6.01
N ARG A 289 -0.05 18.72 -5.30
CA ARG A 289 1.20 19.47 -5.19
C ARG A 289 2.37 18.60 -5.64
N ILE A 290 3.22 19.10 -6.50
CA ILE A 290 4.40 18.40 -7.01
C ILE A 290 5.68 18.95 -6.39
N GLY A 291 6.70 18.11 -6.27
CA GLY A 291 8.04 18.49 -5.83
C GLY A 291 9.08 18.25 -6.91
N PHE A 292 10.22 18.94 -6.80
CA PHE A 292 11.35 18.79 -7.71
C PHE A 292 12.54 18.23 -6.99
N ARG A 293 13.09 17.14 -7.48
CA ARG A 293 14.36 16.55 -7.05
C ARG A 293 14.99 15.74 -8.16
N THR A 294 16.27 15.46 -8.02
CA THR A 294 16.93 14.37 -8.75
C THR A 294 17.13 13.17 -7.82
N LEU A 295 17.13 11.96 -8.39
CA LEU A 295 17.46 10.74 -7.67
C LEU A 295 18.34 9.87 -8.56
N GLU A 296 19.45 9.40 -7.99
CA GLU A 296 20.38 8.48 -8.63
C GLU A 296 20.64 7.30 -7.69
N VAL A 297 20.83 6.12 -8.28
CA VAL A 297 21.25 4.93 -7.54
C VAL A 297 22.76 4.81 -7.62
N ASP A 298 23.43 4.91 -6.47
CA ASP A 298 24.87 4.71 -6.34
C ASP A 298 25.17 3.22 -6.17
N ARG A 299 25.87 2.66 -7.12
CA ARG A 299 26.27 1.25 -7.11
C ARG A 299 27.59 0.99 -6.38
N GLY A 300 28.26 2.03 -5.89
CA GLY A 300 29.59 1.95 -5.30
C GLY A 300 30.68 1.60 -6.32
N ASP A 301 31.93 1.63 -5.88
CA ASP A 301 33.10 1.42 -6.77
C ASP A 301 33.15 -0.01 -7.34
N ASP A 302 32.58 -0.99 -6.63
CA ASP A 302 32.56 -2.40 -7.04
C ASP A 302 31.32 -2.77 -7.89
N GLY A 303 30.40 -1.83 -8.13
CA GLY A 303 29.16 -2.03 -8.88
C GLY A 303 28.08 -2.84 -8.15
N HIS A 304 28.30 -3.21 -6.88
CA HIS A 304 27.43 -4.09 -6.11
C HIS A 304 26.62 -3.38 -5.02
N GLY A 305 26.78 -2.06 -4.88
CA GLY A 305 26.04 -1.25 -3.92
C GLY A 305 24.60 -0.93 -4.35
N PHE A 306 23.84 -0.41 -3.41
CA PHE A 306 22.56 0.26 -3.63
C PHE A 306 22.47 1.43 -2.64
N GLY A 307 23.02 2.57 -3.02
CA GLY A 307 22.92 3.84 -2.29
C GLY A 307 21.99 4.79 -3.03
N LEU A 308 21.38 5.72 -2.32
CA LEU A 308 20.57 6.77 -2.92
C LEU A 308 21.31 8.11 -2.88
N ARG A 309 21.35 8.80 -4.01
CA ARG A 309 21.76 10.20 -4.12
C ARG A 309 20.55 11.05 -4.45
N ILE A 310 20.22 11.97 -3.56
CA ILE A 310 19.14 12.96 -3.78
C ILE A 310 19.80 14.32 -4.06
N ASN A 311 19.46 14.93 -5.16
CA ASN A 311 20.03 16.21 -5.60
C ASN A 311 21.57 16.19 -5.56
N GLY A 312 22.18 15.08 -6.01
CA GLY A 312 23.62 14.85 -6.02
C GLY A 312 24.24 14.50 -4.66
N THR A 313 23.51 14.54 -3.55
CA THR A 313 24.00 14.28 -2.19
C THR A 313 23.68 12.85 -1.77
N PRO A 314 24.65 12.07 -1.25
CA PRO A 314 24.37 10.75 -0.69
C PRO A 314 23.41 10.83 0.50
N VAL A 315 22.38 9.99 0.50
CA VAL A 315 21.40 9.89 1.59
C VAL A 315 21.44 8.49 2.16
N PHE A 316 21.82 8.36 3.43
CA PHE A 316 21.71 7.10 4.13
C PHE A 316 20.24 6.86 4.50
N ALA A 317 19.63 5.83 3.90
CA ALA A 317 18.24 5.47 4.17
C ALA A 317 18.11 4.73 5.51
N ARG A 318 17.47 5.39 6.48
CA ARG A 318 17.11 4.82 7.80
C ARG A 318 15.60 4.71 7.88
N GLY A 319 15.11 3.51 8.20
CA GLY A 319 13.66 3.35 8.22
C GLY A 319 13.21 1.99 8.71
N SER A 320 11.95 1.71 8.43
CA SER A 320 11.31 0.44 8.79
C SER A 320 10.34 -0.03 7.71
N CYS A 321 10.00 -1.32 7.78
CA CYS A 321 8.86 -1.85 7.04
C CYS A 321 7.56 -1.34 7.67
N TRP A 322 6.63 -0.96 6.82
CA TRP A 322 5.34 -0.41 7.20
C TRP A 322 4.31 -1.51 7.43
N THR A 323 3.61 -1.42 8.55
CA THR A 323 2.35 -2.13 8.78
C THR A 323 1.31 -1.08 9.15
N PRO A 324 0.12 -1.06 8.52
CA PRO A 324 -0.90 -0.07 8.84
C PRO A 324 -1.24 -0.06 10.33
N PRO A 325 -1.42 1.10 10.97
CA PRO A 325 -1.74 1.20 12.40
C PRO A 325 -3.04 0.50 12.80
N ARG A 326 -3.98 0.40 11.86
CA ARG A 326 -5.19 -0.42 11.97
C ARG A 326 -5.24 -1.39 10.80
N LEU A 327 -5.09 -2.66 11.11
CA LEU A 327 -5.00 -3.73 10.10
C LEU A 327 -6.26 -3.90 9.26
N SER A 328 -7.38 -3.43 9.71
CA SER A 328 -8.63 -3.47 8.98
C SER A 328 -8.84 -2.30 8.00
N HIS A 329 -7.92 -1.41 7.90
CA HIS A 329 -7.72 -0.37 6.99
C HIS A 329 -8.07 0.94 7.28
N GLY A 330 -7.23 1.71 7.28
CA GLY A 330 -7.41 3.15 7.27
C GLY A 330 -7.37 3.72 8.68
N ALA A 331 -6.18 4.03 9.15
CA ALA A 331 -6.01 5.05 10.16
C ALA A 331 -6.76 6.32 9.72
N THR A 332 -7.31 7.08 10.65
CA THR A 332 -7.79 8.45 10.36
C THR A 332 -6.60 9.28 9.86
N THR A 333 -6.86 10.38 9.16
CA THR A 333 -5.79 11.29 8.70
C THR A 333 -4.93 11.75 9.86
N GLU A 334 -5.54 12.07 11.02
CA GLU A 334 -4.84 12.47 12.25
C GLU A 334 -3.96 11.35 12.80
N GLY A 335 -4.45 10.12 12.78
CA GLY A 335 -3.67 8.95 13.23
C GLY A 335 -2.47 8.67 12.33
N LEU A 336 -2.60 8.82 11.01
CA LEU A 336 -1.50 8.70 10.05
C LEU A 336 -0.46 9.82 10.26
N THR A 337 -0.90 11.07 10.41
CA THR A 337 -0.01 12.21 10.65
C THR A 337 0.83 11.97 11.91
N ALA A 338 0.21 11.56 13.01
CA ALA A 338 0.93 11.30 14.26
C ALA A 338 2.01 10.22 14.12
N VAL A 339 1.74 9.12 13.39
CA VAL A 339 2.71 8.05 13.16
C VAL A 339 3.85 8.51 12.26
N LEU A 340 3.57 9.29 11.21
CA LEU A 340 4.60 9.84 10.33
C LEU A 340 5.48 10.88 11.05
N GLU A 341 4.90 11.72 11.89
CA GLU A 341 5.65 12.65 12.76
C GLU A 341 6.55 11.90 13.74
N GLN A 342 6.06 10.81 14.34
CA GLN A 342 6.87 9.95 15.20
C GLN A 342 8.02 9.30 14.42
N THR A 343 7.77 8.82 13.19
CA THR A 343 8.81 8.29 12.30
C THR A 343 9.91 9.32 12.04
N ARG A 344 9.52 10.55 11.71
CA ARG A 344 10.45 11.67 11.52
C ARG A 344 11.22 12.00 12.80
N ALA A 345 10.53 12.08 13.94
CA ALA A 345 11.14 12.37 15.24
C ALA A 345 12.16 11.31 15.67
N ALA A 346 11.94 10.05 15.29
CA ALA A 346 12.90 8.96 15.46
C ALA A 346 14.13 9.05 14.53
N GLY A 347 14.21 10.06 13.66
CA GLY A 347 15.29 10.24 12.69
C GLY A 347 15.21 9.30 11.48
N MET A 348 14.09 8.62 11.28
CA MET A 348 13.85 7.77 10.12
C MET A 348 13.45 8.63 8.92
N ASN A 349 14.09 8.43 7.79
CA ASN A 349 13.86 9.18 6.56
C ASN A 349 13.31 8.32 5.40
N MET A 350 12.99 7.04 5.66
CA MET A 350 12.39 6.14 4.68
C MET A 350 11.39 5.18 5.33
N ILE A 351 10.32 4.88 4.61
CA ILE A 351 9.36 3.81 4.94
C ILE A 351 9.24 2.89 3.73
N ARG A 352 9.28 1.56 3.95
CA ARG A 352 8.99 0.56 2.93
C ARG A 352 7.60 -0.03 3.14
N ILE A 353 6.75 0.06 2.11
CA ILE A 353 5.47 -0.64 2.04
C ILE A 353 5.72 -1.94 1.26
N GLY A 354 5.78 -3.06 1.98
CA GLY A 354 6.07 -4.38 1.40
C GLY A 354 4.90 -4.95 0.59
N GLY A 355 5.21 -5.89 -0.32
CA GLY A 355 4.24 -6.50 -1.23
C GLY A 355 3.15 -7.35 -0.57
N THR A 356 3.21 -7.58 0.74
CA THR A 356 2.17 -8.26 1.53
C THR A 356 1.10 -7.33 2.08
N MET A 357 1.34 -6.01 2.02
CA MET A 357 0.50 -4.96 2.59
C MET A 357 -0.63 -4.53 1.63
N ALA A 358 -0.99 -3.27 1.64
CA ALA A 358 -1.87 -2.62 0.69
C ALA A 358 -1.28 -1.26 0.30
N TYR A 359 -1.66 -0.72 -0.84
CA TYR A 359 -1.29 0.65 -1.21
C TYR A 359 -1.98 1.63 -0.29
N GLU A 360 -1.23 2.51 0.34
CA GLU A 360 -1.73 3.46 1.32
C GLU A 360 -2.65 4.56 0.73
N SER A 361 -3.29 5.31 1.60
CA SER A 361 -4.15 6.43 1.24
C SER A 361 -3.35 7.62 0.71
N GLU A 362 -4.02 8.55 0.01
CA GLU A 362 -3.39 9.80 -0.42
C GLU A 362 -2.81 10.59 0.77
N ALA A 363 -3.52 10.58 1.91
CA ALA A 363 -3.05 11.25 3.12
C ALA A 363 -1.71 10.71 3.64
N PHE A 364 -1.42 9.43 3.45
CA PHE A 364 -0.12 8.85 3.79
C PHE A 364 1.00 9.43 2.92
N TYR A 365 0.80 9.41 1.59
CA TYR A 365 1.82 9.93 0.66
C TYR A 365 1.97 11.44 0.76
N ASP A 366 0.88 12.18 0.96
CA ASP A 366 0.94 13.63 1.22
C ASP A 366 1.72 13.94 2.49
N GLY A 367 1.50 13.14 3.55
CA GLY A 367 2.26 13.25 4.78
C GLY A 367 3.75 12.95 4.60
N CYS A 368 4.10 11.92 3.82
CA CYS A 368 5.50 11.62 3.49
C CYS A 368 6.15 12.76 2.67
N ASP A 369 5.41 13.31 1.68
CA ASP A 369 5.87 14.46 0.90
C ASP A 369 6.10 15.70 1.77
N ASP A 370 5.19 16.00 2.71
CA ASP A 370 5.26 17.17 3.59
C ASP A 370 6.31 17.03 4.71
N LEU A 371 6.51 15.81 5.21
CA LEU A 371 7.44 15.52 6.30
C LEU A 371 8.85 15.14 5.84
N GLY A 372 9.08 14.98 4.53
CA GLY A 372 10.38 14.61 4.00
C GLY A 372 10.76 13.16 4.28
N ILE A 373 9.81 12.24 4.19
CA ILE A 373 10.01 10.80 4.36
C ILE A 373 9.99 10.13 3.00
N LEU A 374 11.09 9.50 2.60
CA LEU A 374 11.16 8.72 1.37
C LEU A 374 10.26 7.48 1.47
N VAL A 375 9.63 7.13 0.36
CA VAL A 375 8.80 5.93 0.25
C VAL A 375 9.46 4.93 -0.71
N TRP A 376 9.63 3.72 -0.22
CA TRP A 376 9.88 2.53 -1.00
C TRP A 376 8.56 1.77 -1.13
N GLN A 377 8.04 1.66 -2.34
CA GLN A 377 6.77 0.99 -2.61
C GLN A 377 6.98 -0.30 -3.39
N ASP A 378 6.66 -1.44 -2.78
CA ASP A 378 6.51 -2.69 -3.52
C ASP A 378 5.13 -2.71 -4.21
N LEU A 379 5.06 -3.27 -5.41
CA LEU A 379 3.78 -3.71 -5.94
C LEU A 379 3.30 -4.93 -5.13
N MET A 380 1.98 -5.11 -5.05
CA MET A 380 1.37 -6.15 -4.22
C MET A 380 1.57 -7.55 -4.80
N PHE A 381 2.84 -7.93 -4.95
CA PHE A 381 3.30 -9.27 -5.29
C PHE A 381 4.24 -9.76 -4.18
N ALA A 382 3.94 -10.89 -3.57
CA ALA A 382 4.79 -11.45 -2.52
C ALA A 382 4.72 -12.97 -2.46
N ASN A 383 5.87 -13.61 -2.24
CA ASN A 383 5.99 -15.01 -1.82
C ASN A 383 5.32 -16.07 -2.71
N MET A 384 4.87 -15.76 -3.92
CA MET A 384 4.15 -16.69 -4.78
C MET A 384 4.61 -16.63 -6.24
N ASP A 385 4.38 -17.74 -6.95
CA ASP A 385 4.54 -17.86 -8.39
C ASP A 385 3.31 -17.30 -9.12
N TYR A 386 3.32 -16.02 -9.46
CA TYR A 386 2.20 -15.32 -10.07
C TYR A 386 1.99 -15.70 -11.54
N PRO A 387 0.73 -15.86 -12.02
CA PRO A 387 0.42 -16.37 -13.36
C PRO A 387 0.45 -15.25 -14.42
N VAL A 388 1.51 -14.47 -14.50
CA VAL A 388 1.63 -13.31 -15.41
C VAL A 388 1.68 -13.69 -16.89
N ALA A 389 1.88 -14.96 -17.22
CA ALA A 389 1.74 -15.48 -18.57
C ALA A 389 0.27 -15.66 -19.01
N ASP A 390 -0.67 -15.62 -18.07
CA ASP A 390 -2.11 -15.59 -18.38
C ASP A 390 -2.52 -14.19 -18.83
N ALA A 391 -3.06 -14.06 -20.03
CA ALA A 391 -3.37 -12.76 -20.63
C ALA A 391 -4.41 -11.94 -19.82
N GLY A 392 -5.39 -12.61 -19.20
CA GLY A 392 -6.37 -11.96 -18.34
C GLY A 392 -5.74 -11.41 -17.08
N PHE A 393 -4.90 -12.19 -16.42
CA PHE A 393 -4.15 -11.76 -15.25
C PHE A 393 -3.14 -10.65 -15.60
N ALA A 394 -2.42 -10.77 -16.72
CA ALA A 394 -1.48 -9.73 -17.19
C ALA A 394 -2.19 -8.38 -17.41
N ALA A 395 -3.40 -8.39 -17.98
CA ALA A 395 -4.18 -7.16 -18.16
C ALA A 395 -4.58 -6.52 -16.82
N LEU A 396 -4.98 -7.33 -15.82
CA LEU A 396 -5.32 -6.83 -14.48
C LEU A 396 -4.12 -6.18 -13.79
N VAL A 397 -2.94 -6.83 -13.83
CA VAL A 397 -1.75 -6.28 -13.15
C VAL A 397 -1.19 -5.06 -13.87
N ARG A 398 -1.34 -4.95 -15.20
CA ARG A 398 -1.00 -3.76 -15.96
C ARG A 398 -1.87 -2.58 -15.56
N GLN A 399 -3.21 -2.74 -15.51
CA GLN A 399 -4.14 -1.71 -15.06
C GLN A 399 -3.83 -1.25 -13.63
N GLU A 400 -3.48 -2.19 -12.75
CA GLU A 400 -3.08 -1.87 -11.38
C GLU A 400 -1.81 -1.02 -11.33
N ALA A 401 -0.77 -1.39 -12.08
CA ALA A 401 0.49 -0.66 -12.12
C ALA A 401 0.29 0.76 -12.69
N GLU A 402 -0.45 0.89 -13.80
CA GLU A 402 -0.78 2.18 -14.41
C GLU A 402 -1.54 3.08 -13.43
N ALA A 403 -2.62 2.58 -12.80
CA ALA A 403 -3.40 3.33 -11.82
C ALA A 403 -2.56 3.74 -10.59
N LEU A 404 -1.65 2.88 -10.11
CA LEU A 404 -0.74 3.20 -9.02
C LEU A 404 0.27 4.28 -9.42
N PHE A 405 0.87 4.14 -10.58
CA PHE A 405 1.89 5.08 -11.04
C PHE A 405 1.30 6.45 -11.37
N GLU A 406 0.08 6.53 -11.90
CA GLU A 406 -0.64 7.80 -12.04
C GLU A 406 -0.79 8.53 -10.69
N ARG A 407 -1.10 7.80 -9.61
CA ARG A 407 -1.19 8.38 -8.26
C ARG A 407 0.13 8.90 -7.71
N PHE A 408 1.25 8.38 -8.19
CA PHE A 408 2.58 8.74 -7.71
C PHE A 408 3.25 9.86 -8.50
N GLN A 409 2.68 10.25 -9.61
CA GLN A 409 3.22 11.35 -10.43
C GLN A 409 3.35 12.64 -9.62
N GLY A 410 4.49 13.30 -9.77
CA GLY A 410 4.80 14.54 -9.06
C GLY A 410 5.11 14.41 -7.56
N ARG A 411 5.01 13.20 -6.97
CA ARG A 411 5.31 12.97 -5.55
C ARG A 411 6.80 12.79 -5.32
N PRO A 412 7.48 13.75 -4.68
CA PRO A 412 8.93 13.68 -4.49
C PRO A 412 9.35 12.65 -3.44
N SER A 413 8.46 12.24 -2.53
CA SER A 413 8.77 11.21 -1.54
C SER A 413 8.92 9.82 -2.13
N VAL A 414 8.22 9.48 -3.23
CA VAL A 414 8.29 8.16 -3.87
C VAL A 414 9.65 7.96 -4.51
N ALA A 415 10.56 7.29 -3.81
CA ALA A 415 11.95 7.13 -4.20
C ALA A 415 12.23 5.83 -4.93
N VAL A 416 11.62 4.73 -4.50
CA VAL A 416 11.86 3.38 -5.05
C VAL A 416 10.53 2.71 -5.34
N ILE A 417 10.42 2.17 -6.55
CA ILE A 417 9.37 1.24 -6.97
C ILE A 417 9.99 -0.16 -7.04
N CYS A 418 9.40 -1.10 -6.34
CA CYS A 418 9.85 -2.47 -6.30
C CYS A 418 8.80 -3.41 -6.92
N GLY A 419 9.24 -4.31 -7.80
CA GLY A 419 8.34 -5.24 -8.49
C GLY A 419 7.59 -6.18 -7.55
N GLY A 420 8.25 -6.63 -6.46
CA GLY A 420 7.61 -7.48 -5.47
C GLY A 420 8.52 -7.92 -4.34
N SER A 421 7.91 -8.48 -3.29
CA SER A 421 8.59 -8.98 -2.10
C SER A 421 8.84 -10.48 -2.19
N GLU A 422 10.09 -10.90 -2.08
CA GLU A 422 10.53 -12.30 -1.94
C GLU A 422 10.06 -13.29 -3.03
N VAL A 423 9.57 -12.83 -4.16
CA VAL A 423 9.12 -13.72 -5.23
C VAL A 423 10.28 -14.58 -5.75
N GLU A 424 11.39 -13.93 -6.11
CA GLU A 424 12.60 -14.63 -6.58
C GLU A 424 13.28 -15.44 -5.46
N GLN A 425 13.37 -14.83 -4.27
CA GLN A 425 14.02 -15.46 -3.12
C GLN A 425 13.38 -16.80 -2.78
N GLN A 426 12.05 -16.87 -2.74
CA GLN A 426 11.34 -18.10 -2.40
C GLN A 426 11.61 -19.20 -3.42
N ALA A 427 11.62 -18.89 -4.70
CA ALA A 427 11.95 -19.85 -5.76
C ALA A 427 13.41 -20.31 -5.68
N ALA A 428 14.36 -19.39 -5.48
CA ALA A 428 15.78 -19.71 -5.34
C ALA A 428 16.08 -20.55 -4.08
N MET A 429 15.41 -20.28 -2.96
CA MET A 429 15.51 -21.09 -1.72
C MET A 429 15.00 -22.52 -1.90
N LEU A 430 14.11 -22.76 -2.86
CA LEU A 430 13.66 -24.09 -3.25
C LEU A 430 14.65 -24.79 -4.20
N GLY A 431 15.79 -24.18 -4.52
CA GLY A 431 16.82 -24.72 -5.41
C GLY A 431 16.50 -24.56 -6.90
N LEU A 432 15.55 -23.70 -7.27
CA LEU A 432 15.24 -23.42 -8.67
C LEU A 432 16.29 -22.48 -9.28
N GLY A 433 16.60 -22.68 -10.56
CA GLY A 433 17.50 -21.82 -11.32
C GLY A 433 16.87 -20.50 -11.77
N PRO A 434 17.68 -19.53 -12.24
CA PRO A 434 17.22 -18.23 -12.72
C PRO A 434 16.14 -18.31 -13.79
N ASP A 435 16.17 -19.28 -14.66
CA ASP A 435 15.17 -19.54 -15.70
C ASP A 435 13.75 -19.82 -15.16
N ARG A 436 13.64 -20.12 -13.87
CA ARG A 436 12.37 -20.44 -13.19
C ARG A 436 11.85 -19.33 -12.30
N TRP A 437 12.61 -18.28 -12.02
CA TRP A 437 12.22 -17.15 -11.19
C TRP A 437 12.44 -15.79 -11.83
N THR A 438 13.14 -15.69 -12.97
CA THR A 438 13.07 -14.50 -13.82
C THR A 438 11.73 -14.43 -14.55
N ASN A 439 11.22 -13.22 -14.73
CA ASN A 439 9.88 -13.05 -15.28
C ASN A 439 9.81 -11.73 -16.06
N PRO A 440 9.42 -11.75 -17.35
CA PRO A 440 9.34 -10.55 -18.19
C PRO A 440 8.48 -9.42 -17.57
N TRP A 441 7.49 -9.76 -16.78
CA TRP A 441 6.69 -8.74 -16.08
C TRP A 441 7.54 -7.86 -15.15
N PHE A 442 8.39 -8.46 -14.34
CA PHE A 442 9.27 -7.75 -13.41
C PHE A 442 10.54 -7.20 -14.05
N ASP A 443 11.00 -7.82 -15.14
CA ASP A 443 12.29 -7.52 -15.78
C ASP A 443 12.19 -6.55 -16.95
N GLU A 444 11.03 -6.49 -17.63
CA GLU A 444 10.85 -5.72 -18.86
C GLU A 444 9.62 -4.79 -18.81
N GLU A 445 8.42 -5.32 -18.53
CA GLU A 445 7.18 -4.55 -18.62
C GLU A 445 7.04 -3.52 -17.50
N LEU A 446 7.20 -3.95 -16.26
CA LEU A 446 7.04 -3.08 -15.10
C LEU A 446 8.10 -1.97 -15.03
N PRO A 447 9.41 -2.22 -15.30
CA PRO A 447 10.39 -1.14 -15.40
C PRO A 447 10.09 -0.16 -16.55
N ALA A 448 9.58 -0.62 -17.69
CA ALA A 448 9.17 0.26 -18.79
C ALA A 448 8.00 1.17 -18.38
N LEU A 449 6.98 0.64 -17.71
CA LEU A 449 5.88 1.43 -17.15
C LEU A 449 6.37 2.40 -16.07
N SER A 450 7.25 1.95 -15.17
CA SER A 450 7.84 2.82 -14.15
C SER A 450 8.63 3.98 -14.77
N ALA A 451 9.46 3.71 -15.76
CA ALA A 451 10.23 4.74 -16.47
C ALA A 451 9.34 5.73 -17.22
N LEU A 452 8.20 5.26 -17.75
CA LEU A 452 7.23 6.12 -18.46
C LEU A 452 6.50 7.07 -17.52
N HIS A 453 6.04 6.58 -16.38
CA HIS A 453 5.19 7.35 -15.46
C HIS A 453 5.96 8.04 -14.34
N LEU A 454 7.07 7.44 -13.90
CA LEU A 454 7.86 7.86 -12.72
C LEU A 454 9.36 7.91 -13.02
N PRO A 455 9.81 8.68 -14.04
CA PRO A 455 11.22 8.70 -14.45
C PRO A 455 12.18 9.17 -13.34
N GLY A 456 11.66 9.83 -12.31
CA GLY A 456 12.43 10.28 -11.14
C GLY A 456 12.51 9.25 -10.00
N ALA A 457 11.93 8.06 -10.11
CA ALA A 457 12.02 7.00 -9.10
C ALA A 457 12.98 5.88 -9.56
N ALA A 458 13.68 5.28 -8.61
CA ALA A 458 14.46 4.08 -8.89
C ALA A 458 13.54 2.86 -9.02
N TYR A 459 13.78 2.02 -10.02
CA TYR A 459 13.10 0.74 -10.12
C TYR A 459 14.01 -0.40 -9.67
N VAL A 460 13.46 -1.33 -8.87
CA VAL A 460 14.08 -2.60 -8.51
C VAL A 460 13.10 -3.75 -8.77
N ARG A 461 13.61 -4.83 -9.39
CA ARG A 461 12.74 -5.93 -9.85
C ARG A 461 12.12 -6.74 -8.71
N ALA A 462 12.85 -6.89 -7.61
CA ALA A 462 12.43 -7.63 -6.43
C ALA A 462 13.16 -7.15 -5.17
N SER A 463 12.62 -7.44 -4.02
CA SER A 463 13.28 -7.32 -2.71
C SER A 463 13.24 -8.70 -2.03
N PRO A 464 14.39 -9.38 -1.79
CA PRO A 464 15.76 -8.96 -2.13
C PRO A 464 16.16 -9.24 -3.59
N THR A 465 17.26 -8.61 -4.05
CA THR A 465 17.84 -8.84 -5.38
C THR A 465 19.27 -8.28 -5.48
N GLY A 466 20.07 -8.74 -6.45
CA GLY A 466 21.36 -8.12 -6.78
C GLY A 466 22.56 -9.05 -6.77
N GLY A 467 22.47 -10.24 -6.17
CA GLY A 467 23.49 -11.27 -6.22
C GLY A 467 23.24 -12.34 -7.27
N VAL A 468 24.13 -13.33 -7.38
CA VAL A 468 23.92 -14.55 -8.16
C VAL A 468 22.68 -15.30 -7.65
N LEU A 469 22.48 -15.26 -6.31
CA LEU A 469 21.25 -15.67 -5.66
C LEU A 469 20.59 -14.44 -5.01
N PRO A 470 19.27 -14.31 -5.04
CA PRO A 470 18.56 -13.14 -4.52
C PRO A 470 18.87 -12.81 -3.06
N PHE A 471 19.20 -13.82 -2.26
CA PHE A 471 19.47 -13.69 -0.81
C PHE A 471 20.94 -13.44 -0.45
N HIS A 472 21.82 -13.09 -1.41
CA HIS A 472 23.16 -12.61 -1.09
C HIS A 472 23.09 -11.24 -0.42
N VAL A 473 23.63 -11.11 0.78
CA VAL A 473 23.48 -9.88 1.59
C VAL A 473 24.51 -8.81 1.25
N ASP A 474 25.64 -9.20 0.65
CA ASP A 474 26.76 -8.33 0.29
C ASP A 474 26.63 -7.67 -1.10
N ARG A 475 25.47 -7.78 -1.73
CA ARG A 475 25.19 -7.27 -3.08
C ARG A 475 23.78 -6.74 -3.21
N GLY A 476 23.65 -5.53 -3.77
CA GLY A 476 22.37 -4.89 -4.06
C GLY A 476 21.50 -4.73 -2.81
N ILE A 477 20.31 -5.32 -2.88
CA ILE A 477 19.27 -5.22 -1.87
C ILE A 477 19.09 -6.58 -1.20
N SER A 478 19.12 -6.60 0.12
CA SER A 478 19.05 -7.84 0.90
C SER A 478 17.90 -7.81 1.93
N HIS A 479 17.52 -9.02 2.38
CA HIS A 479 16.81 -9.25 3.62
C HIS A 479 17.79 -9.91 4.59
N TYR A 480 18.26 -9.14 5.58
CA TYR A 480 19.30 -9.58 6.49
C TYR A 480 18.75 -9.91 7.88
N TYR A 481 18.78 -11.18 8.22
CA TYR A 481 18.30 -11.69 9.50
C TYR A 481 19.38 -12.41 10.33
N GLY A 482 20.65 -12.21 9.98
CA GLY A 482 21.78 -12.82 10.67
C GLY A 482 21.76 -12.47 12.15
N VAL A 483 21.89 -11.17 12.50
CA VAL A 483 21.50 -10.64 13.80
C VAL A 483 20.00 -10.53 13.81
N GLY A 484 19.34 -11.09 14.79
CA GLY A 484 17.88 -11.26 14.83
C GLY A 484 17.49 -12.73 14.69
N ALA A 485 16.62 -13.09 13.74
CA ALA A 485 16.03 -14.42 13.62
C ALA A 485 17.04 -15.58 13.61
N TYR A 486 18.22 -15.42 13.01
CA TYR A 486 19.24 -16.46 12.97
C TYR A 486 20.22 -16.45 14.15
N ARG A 487 20.02 -15.58 15.14
CA ARG A 487 20.78 -15.52 16.41
C ARG A 487 22.29 -15.47 16.23
N ARG A 488 22.77 -14.85 15.13
CA ARG A 488 24.20 -14.64 14.94
C ARG A 488 24.76 -13.59 15.90
N PRO A 489 26.07 -13.62 16.20
CA PRO A 489 26.69 -12.60 17.04
C PRO A 489 26.45 -11.19 16.51
N LEU A 490 26.35 -10.19 17.40
CA LEU A 490 26.11 -8.78 17.07
C LEU A 490 27.10 -8.21 16.04
N THR A 491 28.33 -8.74 16.01
CA THR A 491 29.35 -8.36 15.02
C THR A 491 29.05 -8.83 13.60
N ASP A 492 28.15 -9.80 13.42
CA ASP A 492 27.84 -10.38 12.11
C ASP A 492 27.25 -9.33 11.14
N ALA A 493 26.47 -8.37 11.61
CA ALA A 493 25.92 -7.30 10.79
C ALA A 493 26.99 -6.53 10.01
N ARG A 494 28.16 -6.30 10.61
CA ARG A 494 29.30 -5.65 9.96
C ARG A 494 30.10 -6.62 9.10
N LEU A 495 30.28 -7.87 9.55
CA LEU A 495 31.05 -8.89 8.83
C LEU A 495 30.34 -9.37 7.57
N ALA A 496 29.02 -9.37 7.57
CA ALA A 496 28.20 -9.75 6.42
C ALA A 496 28.27 -8.75 5.25
N ASN A 497 28.86 -7.56 5.47
CA ASN A 497 29.04 -6.53 4.44
C ASN A 497 27.73 -6.18 3.71
N VAL A 498 26.63 -6.04 4.47
CA VAL A 498 25.30 -5.72 3.93
C VAL A 498 25.37 -4.38 3.18
N ARG A 499 24.89 -4.36 1.93
CA ARG A 499 24.90 -3.15 1.09
C ARG A 499 23.66 -2.28 1.32
N PHE A 500 22.50 -2.89 1.29
CA PHE A 500 21.22 -2.27 1.62
C PHE A 500 20.27 -3.34 2.14
N ALA A 501 19.80 -3.18 3.36
CA ALA A 501 18.81 -4.08 3.94
C ALA A 501 17.41 -3.47 3.81
N ALA A 502 16.61 -3.99 2.87
CA ALA A 502 15.19 -3.62 2.77
C ALA A 502 14.34 -4.25 3.88
N GLU A 503 14.84 -5.34 4.48
CA GLU A 503 14.35 -5.93 5.72
C GLU A 503 15.55 -6.41 6.56
N CYS A 504 15.48 -6.24 7.87
CA CYS A 504 16.54 -6.72 8.76
C CYS A 504 16.03 -6.98 10.17
N LEU A 505 16.85 -7.73 10.92
CA LEU A 505 16.76 -8.04 12.34
C LEU A 505 15.70 -9.08 12.69
N ALA A 506 14.42 -8.87 12.56
CA ALA A 506 13.32 -9.76 12.91
C ALA A 506 13.38 -10.33 14.34
N PHE A 507 12.83 -9.58 15.29
CA PHE A 507 12.49 -10.02 16.63
C PHE A 507 11.27 -9.23 17.15
N SER A 508 10.62 -9.69 18.23
CA SER A 508 9.46 -9.01 18.76
C SER A 508 9.84 -7.77 19.56
N HIS A 509 9.15 -6.67 19.30
CA HIS A 509 9.28 -5.45 20.09
C HIS A 509 8.38 -5.50 21.33
N VAL A 510 8.85 -4.99 22.44
CA VAL A 510 8.03 -4.77 23.62
C VAL A 510 7.33 -3.43 23.47
N PRO A 511 5.98 -3.37 23.49
CA PRO A 511 5.26 -2.11 23.46
C PRO A 511 5.63 -1.20 24.66
N GLU A 512 5.40 0.09 24.50
CA GLU A 512 5.44 1.06 25.61
C GLU A 512 4.43 0.67 26.70
N PRO A 513 4.63 1.10 27.97
CA PRO A 513 3.75 0.72 29.07
C PRO A 513 2.26 0.93 28.79
N ALA A 514 1.88 2.05 28.19
CA ALA A 514 0.49 2.32 27.81
C ALA A 514 -0.08 1.29 26.80
N GLY A 515 0.75 0.77 25.89
CA GLY A 515 0.35 -0.30 24.96
C GLY A 515 0.17 -1.64 25.67
N VAL A 516 1.00 -1.94 26.66
CA VAL A 516 0.86 -3.14 27.50
C VAL A 516 -0.43 -3.05 28.33
N GLU A 517 -0.72 -1.91 28.95
CA GLU A 517 -1.94 -1.67 29.72
C GLU A 517 -3.21 -1.77 28.85
N ALA A 518 -3.14 -1.31 27.59
CA ALA A 518 -4.26 -1.44 26.66
C ALA A 518 -4.53 -2.89 26.24
N LEU A 519 -3.50 -3.75 26.24
CA LEU A 519 -3.61 -5.17 25.87
C LEU A 519 -4.16 -6.03 27.00
N LEU A 520 -3.83 -5.70 28.25
CA LEU A 520 -4.06 -6.54 29.42
C LEU A 520 -4.99 -5.83 30.42
N ALA A 521 -5.78 -6.62 31.15
CA ALA A 521 -6.57 -6.09 32.25
C ALA A 521 -5.66 -5.71 33.43
N THR A 522 -6.15 -4.79 34.29
CA THR A 522 -5.41 -4.33 35.48
C THR A 522 -5.02 -5.54 36.35
N GLY A 523 -3.73 -5.67 36.62
CA GLY A 523 -3.16 -6.76 37.44
C GLY A 523 -2.75 -8.01 36.68
N GLU A 524 -3.03 -8.12 35.38
CA GLU A 524 -2.48 -9.17 34.52
C GLU A 524 -1.02 -8.86 34.15
N GLN A 525 -0.16 -9.88 34.15
CA GLN A 525 1.24 -9.72 33.74
C GLN A 525 1.44 -10.08 32.28
N ALA A 526 2.13 -9.22 31.53
CA ALA A 526 2.38 -9.41 30.11
C ALA A 526 3.16 -10.69 29.77
N PRO A 527 4.28 -11.01 30.42
CA PRO A 527 5.09 -12.15 30.04
C PRO A 527 4.30 -13.46 30.09
N HIS A 528 4.23 -14.17 28.95
CA HIS A 528 3.50 -15.42 28.76
C HIS A 528 1.97 -15.37 28.91
N HIS A 529 1.37 -14.22 29.06
CA HIS A 529 -0.08 -14.10 28.99
C HIS A 529 -0.57 -14.56 27.58
N PRO A 530 -1.67 -15.33 27.49
CA PRO A 530 -2.16 -15.81 26.18
C PRO A 530 -2.37 -14.72 25.14
N LYS A 531 -2.91 -13.56 25.51
CA LYS A 531 -3.06 -12.40 24.62
C LYS A 531 -1.71 -11.86 24.15
N TRP A 532 -0.71 -11.81 25.04
CA TRP A 532 0.64 -11.42 24.71
C TRP A 532 1.26 -12.38 23.68
N LYS A 533 1.23 -13.68 23.97
CA LYS A 533 1.79 -14.71 23.06
C LYS A 533 1.07 -14.77 21.71
N ALA A 534 -0.23 -14.48 21.67
CA ALA A 534 -0.97 -14.37 20.41
C ALA A 534 -0.49 -13.22 19.51
N GLY A 535 0.07 -12.15 20.11
CA GLY A 535 0.66 -11.02 19.38
C GLY A 535 2.13 -11.20 18.99
N VAL A 536 2.81 -12.26 19.45
CA VAL A 536 4.22 -12.51 19.11
C VAL A 536 4.32 -13.23 17.77
N PRO A 537 4.99 -12.65 16.76
CA PRO A 537 5.17 -13.32 15.48
C PRO A 537 5.96 -14.63 15.60
N ARG A 538 5.68 -15.56 14.68
CA ARG A 538 6.35 -16.84 14.62
C ARG A 538 6.40 -17.36 13.19
N ASP A 539 7.56 -17.85 12.75
CA ASP A 539 7.66 -18.50 11.45
C ASP A 539 6.90 -19.84 11.43
N PRO A 540 6.14 -20.13 10.37
CA PRO A 540 5.45 -21.39 10.24
C PRO A 540 6.39 -22.59 10.36
N GLY A 541 6.15 -23.46 11.36
CA GLY A 541 6.95 -24.65 11.61
C GLY A 541 8.21 -24.44 12.45
N ALA A 542 8.51 -23.21 12.90
CA ALA A 542 9.60 -22.96 13.85
C ALA A 542 9.22 -23.46 15.26
N GLY A 543 10.19 -24.03 15.98
CA GLY A 543 10.06 -24.40 17.40
C GLY A 543 10.21 -23.23 18.37
N TRP A 544 10.43 -22.01 17.85
CA TRP A 544 10.67 -20.75 18.56
C TRP A 544 9.80 -19.63 17.98
N ASP A 545 9.61 -18.57 18.76
CA ASP A 545 8.97 -17.33 18.30
C ASP A 545 9.94 -16.13 18.42
N PHE A 546 9.52 -14.95 17.97
CA PHE A 546 10.41 -13.78 17.98
C PHE A 546 10.64 -13.20 19.39
N GLU A 547 9.87 -13.60 20.40
CA GLU A 547 10.21 -13.31 21.80
C GLU A 547 11.45 -14.10 22.26
N ASP A 548 11.55 -15.39 21.87
CA ASP A 548 12.75 -16.19 22.14
C ASP A 548 14.01 -15.59 21.47
N VAL A 549 13.87 -14.97 20.30
CA VAL A 549 14.96 -14.26 19.64
C VAL A 549 15.38 -13.03 20.45
N ARG A 550 14.41 -12.23 20.90
CA ARG A 550 14.70 -11.06 21.76
C ARG A 550 15.39 -11.47 23.06
N GLU A 551 14.90 -12.52 23.74
CA GLU A 551 15.50 -13.03 24.96
C GLU A 551 16.96 -13.45 24.76
N HIS A 552 17.29 -14.12 23.64
CA HIS A 552 18.66 -14.46 23.29
C HIS A 552 19.58 -13.23 23.26
N TYR A 553 19.13 -12.09 22.74
CA TYR A 553 19.93 -10.88 22.70
C TYR A 553 19.95 -10.14 24.04
N VAL A 554 18.88 -10.22 24.87
CA VAL A 554 18.92 -9.76 26.26
C VAL A 554 20.02 -10.50 27.02
N GLU A 555 20.04 -11.83 26.94
CA GLU A 555 21.07 -12.67 27.57
C GLU A 555 22.48 -12.26 27.11
N THR A 556 22.66 -12.09 25.80
CA THR A 556 23.94 -11.76 25.18
C THR A 556 24.44 -10.37 25.60
N MET A 557 23.58 -9.36 25.53
CA MET A 557 23.96 -7.95 25.78
C MET A 557 24.21 -7.67 27.25
N PHE A 558 23.34 -8.18 28.12
CA PHE A 558 23.41 -7.90 29.56
C PHE A 558 24.19 -8.98 30.33
N ARG A 559 24.67 -10.02 29.64
CA ARG A 559 25.38 -11.17 30.24
C ARG A 559 24.57 -11.83 31.37
N ILE A 560 23.28 -11.97 31.16
CA ILE A 560 22.33 -12.60 32.06
C ILE A 560 22.13 -14.03 31.57
N SER A 561 22.17 -15.02 32.45
CA SER A 561 21.86 -16.41 32.06
C SER A 561 20.36 -16.58 31.82
N ALA A 562 19.98 -17.58 31.03
CA ALA A 562 18.58 -17.94 30.82
C ALA A 562 17.82 -18.23 32.12
N ALA A 563 18.52 -18.73 33.17
CA ALA A 563 17.93 -18.96 34.49
C ALA A 563 17.61 -17.64 35.20
N GLU A 564 18.57 -16.70 35.22
CA GLU A 564 18.39 -15.36 35.80
C GLU A 564 17.31 -14.57 35.05
N LEU A 565 17.25 -14.68 33.71
CA LEU A 565 16.22 -14.01 32.93
C LEU A 565 14.81 -14.56 33.23
N ARG A 566 14.68 -15.88 33.40
CA ARG A 566 13.41 -16.50 33.83
C ARG A 566 13.01 -16.07 35.24
N ASP A 567 13.97 -15.97 36.17
CA ASP A 567 13.71 -15.49 37.52
C ASP A 567 13.28 -14.02 37.50
N LEU A 568 14.00 -13.18 36.76
CA LEU A 568 13.66 -11.75 36.59
C LEU A 568 12.25 -11.57 36.04
N ARG A 569 11.87 -12.36 35.04
CA ARG A 569 10.53 -12.33 34.44
C ARG A 569 9.43 -12.66 35.45
N ALA A 570 9.71 -13.56 36.40
CA ALA A 570 8.77 -13.96 37.44
C ALA A 570 8.72 -12.99 38.61
N THR A 571 9.85 -12.39 39.00
CA THR A 571 10.00 -11.56 40.19
C THR A 571 9.90 -10.06 39.91
N ASP A 572 10.34 -9.60 38.72
CA ASP A 572 10.29 -8.20 38.28
C ASP A 572 9.97 -8.13 36.76
N PRO A 573 8.71 -8.38 36.39
CA PRO A 573 8.29 -8.38 34.98
C PRO A 573 8.45 -7.02 34.29
N GLU A 574 8.40 -5.91 35.02
CA GLU A 574 8.61 -4.57 34.49
C GLU A 574 10.07 -4.38 34.02
N ARG A 575 11.01 -4.78 34.84
CA ARG A 575 12.44 -4.77 34.51
C ARG A 575 12.75 -5.71 33.34
N TYR A 576 12.12 -6.90 33.29
CA TYR A 576 12.25 -7.80 32.16
C TYR A 576 11.79 -7.17 30.84
N LEU A 577 10.63 -6.50 30.83
CA LEU A 577 10.10 -5.83 29.64
C LEU A 577 11.00 -4.65 29.24
N GLU A 578 11.52 -3.90 30.21
CA GLU A 578 12.42 -2.78 29.94
C GLU A 578 13.75 -3.24 29.31
N LEU A 579 14.34 -4.33 29.78
CA LEU A 579 15.52 -4.92 29.14
C LEU A 579 15.21 -5.31 27.70
N GLY A 580 14.01 -5.81 27.41
CA GLY A 580 13.56 -6.10 26.05
C GLY A 580 13.50 -4.86 25.16
N ARG A 581 12.98 -3.73 25.66
CA ARG A 581 12.94 -2.44 24.93
C ARG A 581 14.35 -1.92 24.61
N VAL A 582 15.21 -1.90 25.62
CA VAL A 582 16.60 -1.45 25.47
C VAL A 582 17.34 -2.34 24.47
N THR A 583 17.17 -3.66 24.56
CA THR A 583 17.77 -4.61 23.61
C THR A 583 17.38 -4.29 22.17
N THR A 584 16.09 -4.08 21.91
CA THR A 584 15.60 -3.72 20.58
C THR A 584 16.24 -2.42 20.07
N GLY A 585 16.30 -1.39 20.90
CA GLY A 585 16.91 -0.10 20.54
C GLY A 585 18.41 -0.21 20.22
N GLU A 586 19.16 -0.97 21.01
CA GLU A 586 20.59 -1.20 20.80
C GLU A 586 20.88 -2.04 19.53
N GLU A 587 20.05 -3.07 19.24
CA GLU A 587 20.17 -3.87 18.02
C GLU A 587 19.96 -3.02 16.76
N ILE A 588 18.91 -2.19 16.75
CA ILE A 588 18.64 -1.27 15.66
C ILE A 588 19.82 -0.31 15.48
N GLY A 589 20.33 0.29 16.56
CA GLY A 589 21.47 1.19 16.51
C GLY A 589 22.73 0.54 15.94
N ARG A 590 23.01 -0.72 16.29
CA ARG A 590 24.17 -1.47 15.81
C ARG A 590 24.09 -1.86 14.34
N ALA A 591 22.90 -2.13 13.84
CA ALA A 591 22.68 -2.42 12.42
C ALA A 591 22.89 -1.19 11.51
N HIS A 592 22.84 0.01 12.08
CA HIS A 592 22.95 1.27 11.34
C HIS A 592 24.34 1.94 11.46
N VAL A 593 25.33 1.26 11.98
CA VAL A 593 26.70 1.83 12.16
C VAL A 593 27.68 1.28 11.13
#